data_139817244e9d3759f6cfdbdcdc96c77b
#
_entry.id   139817244e9d3759f6cfdbdcdc96c77b
#
_cell.length_a   1.000
_cell.length_b   1.000
_cell.length_c   1.000
_cell.angle_alpha   90.00
_cell.angle_beta   90.00
_cell.angle_gamma   90.00
#
_symmetry.space_group_name_H-M   'P 1'
#
loop_
_entity.id
_entity.type
_entity.pdbx_description
1 polymer ?
#
loop_
_entity_poly.entity_id
_entity_poly.type
_entity_poly.pdbx_seq_one_letter_code
_entity_poly.pdbx_strand_id
1 'polypeptide(L)'
;MGPTRTTPEPVRLTAAMRHDLTRAVGRALAPSAVLPRAEDVEELTVRLRGYAMCLVPEVEDRVGGMEQGATEWREATSALDDARRALGAGPGAGLRSAVGHMQELGRVCHRLRCHLPLGRVNGSES
;
A
#
# COMPACT_ATOMS: atom_id res chain seq x y z
N MET A 1 -27.98 -10.59 -22.55
CA MET A 1 -27.60 -10.47 -22.28
C MET A 1 -26.92 -9.88 -21.97
N GLY A 2 -26.65 -9.61 -21.64
CA GLY A 2 -26.21 -9.03 -21.16
C GLY A 2 -25.17 -8.87 -20.91
N PRO A 3 -24.73 -8.46 -20.81
CA PRO A 3 -23.75 -8.22 -20.51
C PRO A 3 -23.30 -7.98 -19.72
N THR A 4 -23.23 -7.99 -19.49
CA THR A 4 -22.72 -7.97 -18.67
C THR A 4 -21.76 -7.23 -18.48
N ARG A 5 -21.73 -6.58 -17.90
CA ARG A 5 -20.85 -5.91 -17.59
C ARG A 5 -20.27 -6.32 -16.63
N THR A 6 -19.45 -6.47 -16.67
CA THR A 6 -18.81 -7.01 -15.72
C THR A 6 -18.05 -6.04 -15.05
N THR A 7 -18.11 -5.95 -13.84
CA THR A 7 -17.18 -5.23 -13.04
C THR A 7 -15.91 -5.98 -13.06
N PRO A 8 -14.82 -5.38 -13.43
CA PRO A 8 -13.55 -6.07 -13.37
C PRO A 8 -13.26 -6.46 -11.93
N GLU A 9 -12.73 -7.61 -11.74
CA GLU A 9 -12.33 -8.01 -10.41
C GLU A 9 -11.18 -7.16 -9.95
N PRO A 10 -11.11 -6.85 -8.66
CA PRO A 10 -9.95 -6.14 -8.15
C PRO A 10 -8.70 -6.97 -8.37
N VAL A 11 -7.62 -6.31 -8.67
CA VAL A 11 -6.35 -6.98 -8.82
C VAL A 11 -5.89 -7.46 -7.45
N ARG A 12 -5.64 -8.75 -7.36
CA ARG A 12 -5.14 -9.30 -6.10
C ARG A 12 -3.66 -9.51 -6.21
N LEU A 13 -2.99 -9.32 -5.10
CA LEU A 13 -1.55 -9.51 -5.07
C LEU A 13 -1.21 -10.97 -5.11
N THR A 14 -0.39 -11.35 -6.05
CA THR A 14 0.16 -12.70 -6.11
C THR A 14 1.25 -12.84 -5.05
N ALA A 15 1.71 -14.06 -4.83
CA ALA A 15 2.81 -14.29 -3.90
C ALA A 15 4.06 -13.52 -4.33
N ALA A 16 4.35 -13.49 -5.63
CA ALA A 16 5.51 -12.75 -6.11
C ALA A 16 5.34 -11.25 -5.87
N MET A 17 4.15 -10.73 -6.06
CA MET A 17 3.89 -9.32 -5.83
C MET A 17 4.01 -8.98 -4.35
N ARG A 18 3.54 -9.86 -3.48
CA ARG A 18 3.67 -9.63 -2.03
C ARG A 18 5.13 -9.60 -1.61
N HIS A 19 5.93 -10.50 -2.20
CA HIS A 19 7.35 -10.51 -1.91
C HIS A 19 8.01 -9.21 -2.38
N ASP A 20 7.69 -8.77 -3.59
CA ASP A 20 8.23 -7.53 -4.11
C ASP A 20 7.76 -6.32 -3.30
N LEU A 21 6.50 -6.34 -2.85
CA LEU A 21 5.98 -5.28 -1.99
C LEU A 21 6.80 -5.17 -0.71
N THR A 22 7.08 -6.31 -0.08
CA THR A 22 7.89 -6.32 1.14
C THR A 22 9.26 -5.69 0.88
N ARG A 23 9.88 -6.04 -0.23
CA ARG A 23 11.19 -5.47 -0.57
C ARG A 23 11.08 -3.98 -0.87
N ALA A 24 10.05 -3.58 -1.60
CA ALA A 24 9.86 -2.18 -1.96
C ALA A 24 9.64 -1.32 -0.72
N VAL A 25 8.82 -1.79 0.21
CA VAL A 25 8.60 -1.08 1.47
C VAL A 25 9.91 -0.99 2.25
N GLY A 26 10.64 -2.09 2.31
CA GLY A 26 11.92 -2.10 3.02
C GLY A 26 12.90 -1.09 2.43
N ARG A 27 12.97 -1.00 1.11
CA ARG A 27 13.85 -0.04 0.46
C ARG A 27 13.40 1.40 0.71
N ALA A 28 12.11 1.66 0.66
CA ALA A 28 11.60 3.00 0.84
C ALA A 28 11.84 3.53 2.25
N LEU A 29 11.77 2.64 3.24
CA LEU A 29 11.86 3.04 4.64
C LEU A 29 13.24 2.81 5.24
N ALA A 30 14.17 2.30 4.46
CA ALA A 30 15.51 2.05 4.97
C ALA A 30 16.20 3.37 5.30
N PRO A 31 16.86 3.46 6.46
CA PRO A 31 17.59 4.67 6.77
C PRO A 31 18.77 4.83 5.82
N SER A 32 19.04 6.07 5.43
CA SER A 32 20.14 6.34 4.54
C SER A 32 20.68 7.73 4.83
N ALA A 33 21.99 7.84 4.90
CA ALA A 33 22.63 9.12 5.11
C ALA A 33 22.73 9.92 3.81
N VAL A 34 22.51 9.27 2.68
CA VAL A 34 22.68 9.88 1.37
C VAL A 34 21.35 9.80 0.63
N LEU A 35 20.97 10.87 -0.04
CA LEU A 35 19.75 10.85 -0.83
C LEU A 35 19.90 9.84 -1.96
N PRO A 36 18.88 9.05 -2.24
CA PRO A 36 18.92 8.14 -3.37
C PRO A 36 18.87 8.89 -4.68
N ARG A 37 19.14 8.20 -5.76
CA ARG A 37 19.09 8.80 -7.08
C ARG A 37 17.66 9.07 -7.48
N ALA A 38 17.46 10.15 -8.21
CA ALA A 38 16.12 10.57 -8.60
C ALA A 38 15.37 9.47 -9.36
N GLU A 39 16.08 8.75 -10.24
CA GLU A 39 15.46 7.67 -11.00
C GLU A 39 14.97 6.55 -10.11
N ASP A 40 15.75 6.22 -9.09
CA ASP A 40 15.39 5.15 -8.17
C ASP A 40 14.19 5.55 -7.34
N VAL A 41 14.14 6.82 -6.92
CA VAL A 41 13.00 7.33 -6.15
C VAL A 41 11.75 7.27 -7.01
N GLU A 42 11.87 7.68 -8.26
CA GLU A 42 10.72 7.70 -9.16
C GLU A 42 10.19 6.30 -9.41
N GLU A 43 11.09 5.36 -9.68
CA GLU A 43 10.69 3.99 -9.93
C GLU A 43 10.01 3.37 -8.71
N LEU A 44 10.60 3.58 -7.54
CA LEU A 44 10.06 3.02 -6.32
C LEU A 44 8.72 3.65 -5.97
N THR A 45 8.59 4.95 -6.21
CA THR A 45 7.34 5.66 -5.98
C THR A 45 6.21 5.08 -6.83
N VAL A 46 6.50 4.86 -8.12
CA VAL A 46 5.49 4.29 -9.02
C VAL A 46 5.08 2.90 -8.55
N ARG A 47 6.06 2.10 -8.15
CA ARG A 47 5.79 0.74 -7.69
C ARG A 47 4.95 0.73 -6.42
N LEU A 48 5.31 1.55 -5.44
CA LEU A 48 4.57 1.62 -4.18
C LEU A 48 3.17 2.16 -4.39
N ARG A 49 3.04 3.14 -5.28
CA ARG A 49 1.73 3.68 -5.60
C ARG A 49 0.83 2.61 -6.18
N GLY A 50 1.37 1.80 -7.10
CA GLY A 50 0.61 0.69 -7.66
C GLY A 50 0.17 -0.32 -6.60
N TYR A 51 1.07 -0.66 -5.67
CA TYR A 51 0.71 -1.58 -4.60
C TYR A 51 -0.34 -0.99 -3.68
N ALA A 52 -0.23 0.30 -3.34
CA ALA A 52 -1.25 0.93 -2.50
C ALA A 52 -2.61 0.87 -3.19
N MET A 53 -2.64 1.09 -4.50
CA MET A 53 -3.89 1.03 -5.24
C MET A 53 -4.49 -0.36 -5.24
N CYS A 54 -3.67 -1.40 -5.15
CA CYS A 54 -4.16 -2.77 -5.03
C CYS A 54 -4.61 -3.09 -3.61
N LEU A 55 -3.92 -2.55 -2.61
CA LEU A 55 -4.21 -2.86 -1.22
C LEU A 55 -5.47 -2.16 -0.70
N VAL A 56 -5.72 -0.94 -1.18
CA VAL A 56 -6.85 -0.16 -0.68
C VAL A 56 -8.17 -0.92 -0.83
N PRO A 57 -8.53 -1.46 -1.99
CA PRO A 57 -9.81 -2.16 -2.09
C PRO A 57 -9.89 -3.39 -1.20
N GLU A 58 -8.76 -4.08 -0.99
CA GLU A 58 -8.79 -5.26 -0.13
C GLU A 58 -9.02 -4.87 1.33
N VAL A 59 -8.40 -3.78 1.78
CA VAL A 59 -8.62 -3.31 3.14
C VAL A 59 -10.05 -2.77 3.27
N GLU A 60 -10.57 -2.08 2.25
CA GLU A 60 -11.96 -1.62 2.28
C GLU A 60 -12.91 -2.78 2.45
N ASP A 61 -12.64 -3.86 1.74
CA ASP A 61 -13.48 -5.05 1.83
C ASP A 61 -13.45 -5.63 3.25
N ARG A 62 -12.28 -5.70 3.84
CA ARG A 62 -12.15 -6.20 5.21
C ARG A 62 -12.85 -5.30 6.22
N VAL A 63 -12.74 -3.99 6.02
CA VAL A 63 -13.39 -3.04 6.92
C VAL A 63 -14.92 -3.24 6.90
N GLY A 64 -15.45 -3.58 5.73
CA GLY A 64 -16.87 -3.82 5.61
C GLY A 64 -17.36 -4.98 6.47
N GLY A 65 -16.47 -5.90 6.84
CA GLY A 65 -16.84 -7.01 7.72
C GLY A 65 -16.47 -6.80 9.17
N MET A 66 -15.89 -5.66 9.52
CA MET A 66 -15.51 -5.39 10.91
C MET A 66 -16.63 -4.73 11.65
N GLU A 67 -16.59 -4.88 12.97
CA GLU A 67 -17.57 -4.21 13.82
C GLU A 67 -17.25 -2.72 13.85
N GLN A 68 -18.19 -1.91 13.41
CA GLN A 68 -18.01 -0.49 13.31
C GLN A 68 -17.76 0.10 14.71
N GLY A 69 -16.76 0.91 14.83
CA GLY A 69 -16.39 1.53 16.09
C GLY A 69 -15.39 0.74 16.91
N ALA A 70 -15.12 -0.51 16.54
CA ALA A 70 -14.10 -1.28 17.22
C ALA A 70 -12.72 -0.68 16.92
N THR A 71 -11.77 -0.97 17.79
CA THR A 71 -10.42 -0.45 17.63
C THR A 71 -9.83 -0.82 16.28
N GLU A 72 -9.96 -2.08 15.89
CA GLU A 72 -9.41 -2.53 14.63
C GLU A 72 -10.07 -1.80 13.45
N TRP A 73 -11.37 -1.59 13.53
CA TRP A 73 -12.09 -0.86 12.49
C TRP A 73 -11.55 0.57 12.38
N ARG A 74 -11.32 1.23 13.52
CA ARG A 74 -10.82 2.60 13.51
C ARG A 74 -9.42 2.68 12.95
N GLU A 75 -8.58 1.72 13.30
CA GLU A 75 -7.21 1.70 12.81
C GLU A 75 -7.17 1.45 11.31
N ALA A 76 -7.97 0.51 10.83
CA ALA A 76 -8.01 0.22 9.41
C ALA A 76 -8.58 1.39 8.62
N THR A 77 -9.61 2.03 9.14
CA THR A 77 -10.21 3.19 8.49
C THR A 77 -9.21 4.34 8.42
N SER A 78 -8.45 4.55 9.49
CA SER A 78 -7.42 5.57 9.51
C SER A 78 -6.33 5.28 8.48
N ALA A 79 -5.94 4.01 8.35
CA ALA A 79 -4.95 3.63 7.35
C ALA A 79 -5.46 3.90 5.93
N LEU A 80 -6.75 3.65 5.70
CA LEU A 80 -7.35 3.94 4.40
C LEU A 80 -7.36 5.43 4.11
N ASP A 81 -7.68 6.24 5.11
CA ASP A 81 -7.67 7.70 4.93
C ASP A 81 -6.28 8.20 4.60
N ASP A 82 -5.27 7.70 5.29
CA ASP A 82 -3.90 8.07 5.00
C ASP A 82 -3.49 7.65 3.60
N ALA A 83 -3.92 6.46 3.19
CA ALA A 83 -3.61 5.97 1.86
C ALA A 83 -4.23 6.84 0.77
N ARG A 84 -5.49 7.21 0.95
CA ARG A 84 -6.15 8.06 -0.02
C ARG A 84 -5.49 9.41 -0.12
N ARG A 85 -5.06 9.94 1.01
CA ARG A 85 -4.37 11.22 1.04
C ARG A 85 -3.03 11.11 0.32
N ALA A 86 -2.27 10.07 0.59
CA ALA A 86 -0.98 9.88 -0.05
C ALA A 86 -1.13 9.67 -1.55
N LEU A 87 -2.16 8.91 -1.95
CA LEU A 87 -2.40 8.66 -3.36
C LEU A 87 -2.88 9.91 -4.10
N GLY A 88 -3.52 10.83 -3.40
CA GLY A 88 -3.94 12.09 -3.99
C GLY A 88 -2.85 13.13 -4.03
N ALA A 89 -1.75 12.90 -3.33
CA ALA A 89 -0.64 13.84 -3.31
C ALA A 89 0.37 13.48 -4.40
N GLY A 90 1.28 14.37 -4.65
CA GLY A 90 2.37 14.10 -5.57
C GLY A 90 3.69 14.31 -4.89
N PRO A 91 4.79 14.11 -5.63
CA PRO A 91 6.12 14.21 -5.04
C PRO A 91 6.54 15.64 -4.68
N GLY A 92 5.81 16.63 -5.16
CA GLY A 92 6.21 18.02 -4.93
C GLY A 92 7.43 18.38 -5.74
N ALA A 93 8.14 19.40 -5.28
CA ALA A 93 9.31 19.89 -5.99
C ALA A 93 10.57 19.44 -5.30
N GLY A 94 11.51 18.96 -6.09
CA GLY A 94 12.83 18.61 -5.60
C GLY A 94 12.95 17.18 -5.10
N LEU A 95 14.19 16.74 -4.99
CA LEU A 95 14.47 15.34 -4.64
C LEU A 95 14.07 15.02 -3.20
N ARG A 96 14.31 15.94 -2.27
CA ARG A 96 13.94 15.68 -0.89
C ARG A 96 12.45 15.49 -0.73
N SER A 97 11.67 16.31 -1.43
CA SER A 97 10.22 16.20 -1.40
C SER A 97 9.77 14.88 -2.02
N ALA A 98 10.43 14.48 -3.12
CA ALA A 98 10.10 13.22 -3.77
C ALA A 98 10.43 12.03 -2.87
N VAL A 99 11.53 12.10 -2.14
CA VAL A 99 11.89 11.05 -1.18
C VAL A 99 10.85 10.97 -0.08
N GLY A 100 10.42 12.12 0.43
CA GLY A 100 9.39 12.15 1.47
C GLY A 100 8.10 11.51 1.02
N HIS A 101 7.70 11.81 -0.21
CA HIS A 101 6.48 11.22 -0.77
C HIS A 101 6.63 9.70 -0.95
N MET A 102 7.80 9.25 -1.44
CA MET A 102 8.08 7.83 -1.58
C MET A 102 7.99 7.12 -0.22
N GLN A 103 8.58 7.73 0.81
CA GLN A 103 8.55 7.16 2.14
C GLN A 103 7.13 7.11 2.70
N GLU A 104 6.35 8.14 2.42
CA GLU A 104 4.95 8.13 2.86
C GLU A 104 4.17 7.00 2.21
N LEU A 105 4.39 6.77 0.92
CA LEU A 105 3.76 5.65 0.24
C LEU A 105 4.21 4.32 0.82
N GLY A 106 5.49 4.23 1.20
CA GLY A 106 6.00 3.02 1.86
C GLY A 106 5.30 2.77 3.19
N ARG A 107 5.14 3.81 3.99
CA ARG A 107 4.45 3.67 5.28
C ARG A 107 2.99 3.29 5.09
N VAL A 108 2.34 3.90 4.10
CA VAL A 108 0.95 3.59 3.80
C VAL A 108 0.80 2.13 3.37
N CYS A 109 1.66 1.66 2.50
CA CYS A 109 1.61 0.26 2.08
C CYS A 109 1.82 -0.67 3.26
N HIS A 110 2.77 -0.34 4.11
CA HIS A 110 3.04 -1.16 5.29
C HIS A 110 1.82 -1.21 6.21
N ARG A 111 1.21 -0.07 6.47
CA ARG A 111 0.04 -0.02 7.34
C ARG A 111 -1.15 -0.77 6.74
N LEU A 112 -1.38 -0.60 5.44
CA LEU A 112 -2.50 -1.28 4.80
C LEU A 112 -2.35 -2.80 4.88
N ARG A 113 -1.16 -3.31 4.59
CA ARG A 113 -1.00 -4.75 4.59
C ARG A 113 -1.08 -5.35 5.99
N CYS A 114 -0.83 -4.55 7.02
CA CYS A 114 -0.99 -5.03 8.38
C CYS A 114 -2.43 -5.37 8.72
N HIS A 115 -3.38 -4.84 7.96
CA HIS A 115 -4.79 -5.13 8.17
C HIS A 115 -5.31 -6.25 7.27
N LEU A 116 -4.40 -6.94 6.60
CA LEU A 116 -4.76 -8.04 5.73
C LEU A 116 -4.04 -9.30 6.19
N PRO A 117 -4.62 -10.46 5.94
CA PRO A 117 -3.99 -11.70 6.37
C PRO A 117 -2.85 -12.17 5.48
N LEU A 118 -2.40 -11.33 4.55
CA LEU A 118 -1.47 -11.73 3.56
C LEU A 118 -0.25 -12.35 4.08
N GLY A 119 0.32 -11.77 4.99
CA GLY A 119 1.61 -12.18 5.40
C GLY A 119 1.62 -13.27 6.38
N ARG A 120 0.47 -13.61 6.96
CA ARG A 120 0.54 -14.54 7.95
C ARG A 120 0.11 -15.78 7.54
N VAL A 121 -0.31 -15.80 6.45
CA VAL A 121 -0.74 -16.97 6.05
C VAL A 121 0.12 -18.04 6.16
N ASN A 122 0.99 -17.85 6.16
CA ASN A 122 1.73 -18.84 6.21
C ASN A 122 1.93 -19.34 7.31
N GLY A 123 1.96 -18.97 7.74
CA GLY A 123 2.21 -19.55 8.66
C GLY A 123 1.62 -20.38 9.20
N SER A 124 1.44 -20.21 9.35
CA SER A 124 1.06 -20.79 9.73
C SER A 124 0.85 -21.65 9.73
N GLU A 125 0.87 -21.73 9.79
CA GLU A 125 0.65 -22.43 9.74
C GLU A 125 0.73 -22.98 10.00
N SER A 126 0.77 -22.95 10.31
CA SER A 126 0.76 -23.60 10.58
C SER A 126 0.69 -24.05 10.85
#